data_538a58f94fafd25a84ed855ecb0fb9cc
#
_entry.id   538a58f94fafd25a84ed855ecb0fb9cc
#
_cell.length_a   1.000
_cell.length_b   1.000
_cell.length_c   1.000
_cell.angle_alpha   90.00
_cell.angle_beta   90.00
_cell.angle_gamma   90.00
#
_symmetry.space_group_name_H-M   'P 1'
#
loop_
_entity.id
_entity.type
_entity.pdbx_description
1 polymer ?
#
loop_
_entity_poly.entity_id
_entity_poly.type
_entity_poly.pdbx_seq_one_letter_code
_entity_poly.pdbx_strand_id
1 'polypeptide(L)'
;MYKSVSRSLFLAVSLSTFATPWSFGQAPSSVRLIKSVELTGYTGDFDHFAVDYDRSRLLLAAEDHGTLEVFDLKTSAHLRTVGGFGNPHSILARKGVPTLFITDSEKQMSTIRDADSLAKQKTVTLTPGADTAKYDAASNTLYVVTGGKDVDMKTANLEAVNPDTGDRKALLTFPDNHVEAMAFVEGDPRLFINLTQTNKLAVVDRNTMKVLKVWPVPPAQQNAMVAFDQGQHRLYVVCRQPGMVVVMNSDTGAVVGTQPAPLRADEVQYDASSHRLYVPGGEGYMGIYDTSDPDHLKLLEKVTTAPGAKTGLLLPGIHRLFLAVSPGESKTVAKVLTYEVK
;
A
#
# COMPACT_ATOMS: atom_id res chain seq x y z
N MET A 1 92.57 26.41 28.14
CA MET A 1 91.39 25.90 28.79
C MET A 1 90.29 25.70 27.74
N TYR A 2 90.15 24.50 27.20
CA TYR A 2 89.11 24.18 26.23
C TYR A 2 87.96 23.45 26.94
N LYS A 3 86.76 23.97 26.85
CA LYS A 3 85.57 23.30 27.32
C LYS A 3 84.87 22.58 26.14
N SER A 4 84.84 21.26 26.24
CA SER A 4 84.12 20.37 25.34
C SER A 4 82.61 20.49 25.60
N VAL A 5 81.84 20.72 24.56
CA VAL A 5 80.37 20.68 24.60
C VAL A 5 79.93 19.41 23.87
N SER A 6 79.38 18.45 24.62
CA SER A 6 78.79 17.23 24.10
C SER A 6 77.35 17.53 23.63
N ARG A 7 77.05 17.26 22.37
CA ARG A 7 75.73 17.33 21.81
C ARG A 7 75.07 15.92 21.81
N SER A 8 74.09 15.72 22.66
CA SER A 8 73.29 14.53 22.66
C SER A 8 72.21 14.65 21.57
N LEU A 9 72.15 13.69 20.62
CA LEU A 9 71.16 13.59 19.57
C LEU A 9 70.00 12.75 20.09
N PHE A 10 68.82 13.35 20.26
CA PHE A 10 67.58 12.64 20.55
C PHE A 10 66.94 12.22 19.24
N LEU A 11 66.82 10.91 19.01
CA LEU A 11 66.10 10.32 17.88
C LEU A 11 64.65 10.16 18.31
N ALA A 12 63.73 10.99 17.78
CA ALA A 12 62.33 10.86 17.98
C ALA A 12 61.76 9.84 16.98
N VAL A 13 61.37 8.65 17.46
CA VAL A 13 60.66 7.66 16.68
C VAL A 13 59.17 8.00 16.76
N SER A 14 58.61 8.51 15.68
CA SER A 14 57.15 8.72 15.52
C SER A 14 56.48 7.42 15.13
N LEU A 15 55.73 6.78 16.05
CA LEU A 15 54.83 5.69 15.75
C LEU A 15 53.59 6.25 15.06
N SER A 16 53.48 6.07 13.76
CA SER A 16 52.27 6.35 13.00
C SER A 16 51.32 5.15 13.16
N THR A 17 50.30 5.28 14.00
CA THR A 17 49.20 4.31 14.08
C THR A 17 48.29 4.51 12.90
N PHE A 18 48.36 3.59 11.92
CA PHE A 18 47.37 3.50 10.85
C PHE A 18 46.05 2.95 11.45
N ALA A 19 45.11 3.84 11.72
CA ALA A 19 43.72 3.45 11.99
C ALA A 19 43.10 3.01 10.68
N THR A 20 42.91 1.71 10.47
CA THR A 20 42.08 1.18 9.40
C THR A 20 40.66 1.59 9.67
N PRO A 21 39.97 2.28 8.73
CA PRO A 21 38.54 2.56 8.88
C PRO A 21 37.82 1.23 8.89
N TRP A 22 37.13 0.94 9.99
CA TRP A 22 36.19 -0.16 10.04
C TRP A 22 35.03 0.21 9.09
N SER A 23 35.02 -0.41 7.91
CA SER A 23 33.87 -0.37 7.00
C SER A 23 32.80 -1.20 7.68
N PHE A 24 31.83 -0.52 8.31
CA PHE A 24 30.57 -1.16 8.67
C PHE A 24 29.88 -1.57 7.37
N GLY A 25 30.03 -2.82 6.98
CA GLY A 25 29.29 -3.37 5.86
C GLY A 25 27.81 -3.15 6.12
N GLN A 26 27.16 -2.41 5.25
CA GLN A 26 25.71 -2.23 5.30
C GLN A 26 25.09 -3.63 5.24
N ALA A 27 24.20 -3.94 6.18
CA ALA A 27 23.47 -5.22 6.14
C ALA A 27 22.84 -5.40 4.75
N PRO A 28 22.85 -6.62 4.20
CA PRO A 28 22.26 -6.84 2.88
C PRO A 28 20.80 -6.42 2.89
N SER A 29 20.38 -5.66 1.85
CA SER A 29 19.00 -5.19 1.71
C SER A 29 18.01 -6.36 1.78
N SER A 30 16.91 -6.13 2.48
CA SER A 30 15.81 -7.10 2.61
C SER A 30 15.02 -7.27 1.32
N VAL A 31 15.19 -6.35 0.36
CA VAL A 31 14.59 -6.41 -0.98
C VAL A 31 15.62 -6.12 -2.06
N ARG A 32 15.44 -6.71 -3.23
CA ARG A 32 16.31 -6.52 -4.39
C ARG A 32 15.48 -6.26 -5.64
N LEU A 33 15.70 -5.11 -6.29
CA LEU A 33 15.07 -4.84 -7.58
C LEU A 33 15.54 -5.87 -8.62
N ILE A 34 14.60 -6.59 -9.22
CA ILE A 34 14.88 -7.64 -10.22
C ILE A 34 14.36 -7.30 -11.59
N LYS A 35 13.36 -6.42 -11.71
CA LYS A 35 12.77 -6.01 -12.97
C LYS A 35 12.22 -4.61 -12.89
N SER A 36 12.33 -3.87 -14.01
CA SER A 36 11.63 -2.62 -14.27
C SER A 36 11.02 -2.68 -15.64
N VAL A 37 9.72 -2.44 -15.75
CA VAL A 37 8.97 -2.44 -17.01
C VAL A 37 8.39 -1.06 -17.22
N GLU A 38 8.81 -0.38 -18.27
CA GLU A 38 8.29 0.94 -18.62
C GLU A 38 6.96 0.82 -19.36
N LEU A 39 6.05 1.76 -19.04
CA LEU A 39 4.76 1.93 -19.69
C LEU A 39 4.79 3.26 -20.46
N THR A 40 5.11 3.19 -21.73
CA THR A 40 5.31 4.37 -22.57
C THR A 40 3.99 5.08 -22.85
N GLY A 41 3.99 6.40 -22.69
CA GLY A 41 2.84 7.25 -23.00
C GLY A 41 1.83 7.38 -21.87
N TYR A 42 2.07 6.75 -20.72
CA TYR A 42 1.22 6.92 -19.55
C TYR A 42 1.51 8.25 -18.84
N THR A 43 0.44 8.90 -18.39
CA THR A 43 0.44 10.11 -17.57
C THR A 43 -0.55 9.90 -16.44
N GLY A 44 -0.43 10.64 -15.34
CA GLY A 44 -1.36 10.50 -14.22
C GLY A 44 -1.05 9.31 -13.31
N ASP A 45 -2.05 8.84 -12.62
CA ASP A 45 -1.88 7.87 -11.54
C ASP A 45 -2.26 6.43 -11.92
N PHE A 46 -1.61 5.51 -11.24
CA PHE A 46 -2.01 4.11 -11.10
C PHE A 46 -2.59 3.93 -9.71
N ASP A 47 -3.54 2.99 -9.62
CA ASP A 47 -4.11 2.62 -8.35
C ASP A 47 -3.79 1.16 -7.99
N HIS A 48 -4.75 0.34 -7.62
CA HIS A 48 -4.47 -0.96 -7.00
C HIS A 48 -3.99 -2.04 -7.97
N PHE A 49 -3.12 -2.90 -7.44
CA PHE A 49 -2.78 -4.18 -8.05
C PHE A 49 -3.71 -5.30 -7.60
N ALA A 50 -3.82 -6.33 -8.44
CA ALA A 50 -4.40 -7.62 -8.07
C ALA A 50 -3.64 -8.78 -8.72
N VAL A 51 -3.77 -9.99 -8.14
CA VAL A 51 -3.20 -11.20 -8.72
C VAL A 51 -4.30 -12.16 -9.12
N ASP A 52 -4.26 -12.58 -10.37
CA ASP A 52 -5.02 -13.71 -10.89
C ASP A 52 -4.10 -14.95 -10.91
N TYR A 53 -4.13 -15.71 -9.83
CA TYR A 53 -3.27 -16.90 -9.69
C TYR A 53 -3.59 -18.00 -10.70
N ASP A 54 -4.86 -18.16 -11.06
CA ASP A 54 -5.29 -19.22 -11.98
C ASP A 54 -4.71 -19.01 -13.38
N ARG A 55 -4.47 -17.75 -13.76
CA ARG A 55 -3.92 -17.35 -15.06
C ARG A 55 -2.49 -16.82 -14.97
N SER A 56 -1.87 -16.92 -13.78
CA SER A 56 -0.51 -16.41 -13.51
C SER A 56 -0.30 -14.98 -13.98
N ARG A 57 -1.25 -14.08 -13.67
CA ARG A 57 -1.23 -12.69 -14.09
C ARG A 57 -1.19 -11.74 -12.88
N LEU A 58 -0.43 -10.66 -13.06
CA LEU A 58 -0.53 -9.46 -12.23
C LEU A 58 -1.36 -8.45 -13.02
N LEU A 59 -2.33 -7.83 -12.35
CA LEU A 59 -3.24 -6.83 -12.89
C LEU A 59 -2.98 -5.50 -12.19
N LEU A 60 -3.02 -4.38 -12.92
CA LEU A 60 -2.84 -3.03 -12.36
C LEU A 60 -3.88 -2.10 -12.97
N ALA A 61 -4.61 -1.39 -12.14
CA ALA A 61 -5.51 -0.33 -12.57
C ALA A 61 -4.69 0.91 -12.95
N ALA A 62 -4.79 1.34 -14.20
CA ALA A 62 -4.23 2.59 -14.70
C ALA A 62 -5.36 3.63 -14.64
N GLU A 63 -5.52 4.21 -13.46
CA GLU A 63 -6.63 5.05 -13.07
C GLU A 63 -6.92 6.15 -14.09
N ASP A 64 -5.99 7.09 -14.26
CA ASP A 64 -6.16 8.24 -15.17
C ASP A 64 -6.12 7.88 -16.67
N HIS A 65 -5.78 6.63 -17.00
CA HIS A 65 -5.79 6.15 -18.38
C HIS A 65 -7.06 5.39 -18.77
N GLY A 66 -7.91 5.03 -17.80
CA GLY A 66 -9.10 4.23 -18.04
C GLY A 66 -8.76 2.85 -18.58
N THR A 67 -7.65 2.26 -18.13
CA THR A 67 -7.16 0.95 -18.60
C THR A 67 -6.79 0.01 -17.46
N LEU A 68 -6.76 -1.28 -17.79
CA LEU A 68 -6.22 -2.35 -16.96
C LEU A 68 -4.95 -2.87 -17.62
N GLU A 69 -3.84 -2.83 -16.92
CA GLU A 69 -2.57 -3.36 -17.37
C GLU A 69 -2.39 -4.79 -16.91
N VAL A 70 -2.00 -5.68 -17.83
CA VAL A 70 -1.84 -7.10 -17.57
C VAL A 70 -0.38 -7.49 -17.73
N PHE A 71 0.19 -8.09 -16.68
CA PHE A 71 1.57 -8.57 -16.68
C PHE A 71 1.61 -10.07 -16.41
N ASP A 72 2.64 -10.73 -16.90
CA ASP A 72 2.98 -12.09 -16.49
C ASP A 72 3.52 -12.08 -15.06
N LEU A 73 2.93 -12.87 -14.17
CA LEU A 73 3.26 -12.86 -12.75
C LEU A 73 4.69 -13.34 -12.46
N LYS A 74 5.27 -14.21 -13.29
CA LYS A 74 6.60 -14.80 -13.07
C LYS A 74 7.71 -13.92 -13.62
N THR A 75 7.50 -13.39 -14.83
CA THR A 75 8.52 -12.64 -15.57
C THR A 75 8.38 -11.15 -15.44
N SER A 76 7.24 -10.69 -14.92
CA SER A 76 6.81 -9.28 -14.88
C SER A 76 6.74 -8.62 -16.26
N ALA A 77 6.69 -9.40 -17.34
CA ALA A 77 6.54 -8.86 -18.68
C ALA A 77 5.15 -8.26 -18.85
N HIS A 78 5.06 -7.05 -19.41
CA HIS A 78 3.78 -6.47 -19.80
C HIS A 78 3.21 -7.27 -20.99
N LEU A 79 2.00 -7.78 -20.83
CA LEU A 79 1.36 -8.65 -21.82
C LEU A 79 0.39 -7.88 -22.71
N ARG A 80 -0.46 -7.07 -22.10
CA ARG A 80 -1.47 -6.29 -22.83
C ARG A 80 -2.09 -5.21 -21.97
N THR A 81 -2.68 -4.23 -22.64
CA THR A 81 -3.55 -3.18 -22.10
C THR A 81 -4.99 -3.49 -22.46
N VAL A 82 -5.91 -3.32 -21.54
CA VAL A 82 -7.35 -3.50 -21.73
C VAL A 82 -8.06 -2.20 -21.41
N GLY A 83 -8.73 -1.62 -22.38
CA GLY A 83 -9.50 -0.38 -22.22
C GLY A 83 -10.97 -0.60 -21.89
N GLY A 84 -11.71 0.51 -21.92
CA GLY A 84 -13.15 0.52 -21.70
C GLY A 84 -13.54 0.65 -20.24
N PHE A 85 -12.73 1.38 -19.48
CA PHE A 85 -12.98 1.88 -18.14
C PHE A 85 -13.07 3.42 -18.17
N GLY A 86 -13.66 4.00 -17.13
CA GLY A 86 -13.60 5.44 -16.89
C GLY A 86 -12.35 5.77 -16.07
N ASN A 87 -12.39 5.41 -14.81
CA ASN A 87 -11.33 5.62 -13.84
C ASN A 87 -11.30 4.38 -12.90
N PRO A 88 -10.61 3.29 -13.32
CA PRO A 88 -10.61 2.03 -12.60
C PRO A 88 -9.70 2.08 -11.37
N HIS A 89 -10.13 1.46 -10.27
CA HIS A 89 -9.41 1.46 -9.00
C HIS A 89 -9.08 0.03 -8.52
N SER A 90 -9.98 -0.61 -7.78
CA SER A 90 -9.73 -1.92 -7.21
C SER A 90 -10.13 -3.06 -8.15
N ILE A 91 -9.37 -4.15 -8.11
CA ILE A 91 -9.59 -5.34 -8.91
C ILE A 91 -9.70 -6.53 -7.97
N LEU A 92 -10.80 -7.28 -8.07
CA LEU A 92 -10.97 -8.54 -7.35
C LEU A 92 -10.83 -9.71 -8.34
N ALA A 93 -9.76 -10.49 -8.20
CA ALA A 93 -9.58 -11.79 -8.82
C ALA A 93 -9.68 -12.87 -7.74
N ARG A 94 -10.49 -13.90 -7.95
CA ARG A 94 -10.70 -14.99 -6.98
C ARG A 94 -10.30 -16.32 -7.59
N LYS A 95 -9.58 -17.13 -6.83
CA LYS A 95 -9.16 -18.46 -7.29
C LYS A 95 -10.38 -19.35 -7.59
N GLY A 96 -10.36 -20.03 -8.74
CA GLY A 96 -11.44 -20.90 -9.20
C GLY A 96 -12.68 -20.17 -9.70
N VAL A 97 -12.68 -18.83 -9.76
CA VAL A 97 -13.82 -18.02 -10.22
C VAL A 97 -13.53 -17.45 -11.61
N PRO A 98 -14.41 -17.67 -12.61
CA PRO A 98 -14.14 -17.25 -13.99
C PRO A 98 -14.40 -15.75 -14.25
N THR A 99 -14.59 -14.95 -13.22
CA THR A 99 -14.87 -13.52 -13.36
C THR A 99 -13.97 -12.66 -12.48
N LEU A 100 -13.72 -11.44 -12.95
CA LEU A 100 -13.11 -10.34 -12.20
C LEU A 100 -14.20 -9.31 -11.85
N PHE A 101 -14.08 -8.71 -10.67
CA PHE A 101 -14.84 -7.51 -10.34
C PHE A 101 -13.90 -6.32 -10.34
N ILE A 102 -14.25 -5.23 -11.02
CA ILE A 102 -13.42 -4.03 -11.10
C ILE A 102 -14.26 -2.84 -10.68
N THR A 103 -13.82 -2.13 -9.64
CA THR A 103 -14.41 -0.84 -9.24
C THR A 103 -13.95 0.26 -10.19
N ASP A 104 -14.79 1.25 -10.37
CA ASP A 104 -14.55 2.38 -11.25
C ASP A 104 -15.28 3.60 -10.66
N SER A 105 -14.57 4.69 -10.44
CA SER A 105 -15.13 5.87 -9.79
C SER A 105 -16.15 6.62 -10.68
N GLU A 106 -16.05 6.42 -11.98
CA GLU A 106 -17.02 6.97 -12.92
C GLU A 106 -18.38 6.29 -12.78
N LYS A 107 -19.43 7.08 -12.95
CA LYS A 107 -20.80 6.61 -12.80
C LYS A 107 -21.11 5.45 -13.78
N GLN A 108 -21.57 4.32 -13.24
CA GLN A 108 -21.93 3.11 -13.99
C GLN A 108 -20.76 2.48 -14.79
N MET A 109 -19.53 2.65 -14.34
CA MET A 109 -18.36 2.06 -15.00
C MET A 109 -17.79 0.86 -14.25
N SER A 110 -18.15 0.62 -12.98
CA SER A 110 -17.79 -0.63 -12.28
C SER A 110 -18.36 -1.85 -13.02
N THR A 111 -17.55 -2.90 -13.15
CA THR A 111 -17.88 -4.03 -14.03
C THR A 111 -17.53 -5.39 -13.45
N ILE A 112 -18.32 -6.40 -13.83
CA ILE A 112 -17.91 -7.80 -13.80
C ILE A 112 -17.44 -8.17 -15.21
N ARG A 113 -16.23 -8.77 -15.29
CA ARG A 113 -15.60 -9.16 -16.55
C ARG A 113 -15.27 -10.63 -16.55
N ASP A 114 -15.26 -11.22 -17.73
CA ASP A 114 -14.72 -12.56 -17.95
C ASP A 114 -13.24 -12.58 -17.62
N ALA A 115 -12.80 -13.53 -16.80
CA ALA A 115 -11.42 -13.54 -16.34
C ALA A 115 -10.42 -13.96 -17.44
N ASP A 116 -10.80 -14.71 -18.45
CA ASP A 116 -9.89 -15.13 -19.52
C ASP A 116 -9.71 -14.04 -20.58
N SER A 117 -10.80 -13.59 -21.15
CA SER A 117 -10.81 -12.60 -22.23
C SER A 117 -10.67 -11.16 -21.72
N LEU A 118 -11.05 -10.88 -20.47
CA LEU A 118 -11.25 -9.55 -19.84
C LEU A 118 -12.39 -8.76 -20.50
N ALA A 119 -13.25 -9.41 -21.27
CA ALA A 119 -14.43 -8.78 -21.84
C ALA A 119 -15.46 -8.47 -20.76
N LYS A 120 -16.10 -7.31 -20.89
CA LYS A 120 -17.17 -6.88 -19.98
C LYS A 120 -18.37 -7.81 -20.12
N GLN A 121 -18.80 -8.41 -19.02
CA GLN A 121 -20.01 -9.23 -18.95
C GLN A 121 -21.18 -8.45 -18.37
N LYS A 122 -20.92 -7.62 -17.36
CA LYS A 122 -21.98 -6.87 -16.65
C LYS A 122 -21.46 -5.52 -16.17
N THR A 123 -22.29 -4.50 -16.24
CA THR A 123 -22.13 -3.24 -15.51
C THR A 123 -22.72 -3.40 -14.11
N VAL A 124 -21.99 -2.94 -13.10
CA VAL A 124 -22.44 -2.93 -11.70
C VAL A 124 -22.79 -1.50 -11.32
N THR A 125 -23.97 -1.32 -10.76
CA THR A 125 -24.41 0.00 -10.29
C THR A 125 -23.99 0.19 -8.84
N LEU A 126 -22.92 0.98 -8.64
CA LEU A 126 -22.49 1.50 -7.35
C LEU A 126 -22.77 3.00 -7.26
N THR A 127 -22.71 3.57 -6.06
CA THR A 127 -22.60 5.02 -5.92
C THR A 127 -21.33 5.48 -6.67
N PRO A 128 -21.32 6.59 -7.41
CA PRO A 128 -20.11 7.13 -8.03
C PRO A 128 -18.97 7.30 -7.02
N GLY A 129 -17.73 7.31 -7.48
CA GLY A 129 -16.55 7.33 -6.61
C GLY A 129 -16.25 5.97 -6.00
N ALA A 130 -16.51 4.87 -6.72
CA ALA A 130 -16.19 3.52 -6.29
C ALA A 130 -14.67 3.31 -6.42
N ASP A 131 -14.00 3.28 -5.30
CA ASP A 131 -12.55 3.31 -5.14
C ASP A 131 -12.05 2.02 -4.47
N THR A 132 -11.42 2.14 -3.33
CA THR A 132 -10.80 1.02 -2.62
C THR A 132 -11.82 -0.07 -2.25
N ALA A 133 -11.44 -1.31 -2.44
CA ALA A 133 -12.29 -2.45 -2.12
C ALA A 133 -11.53 -3.57 -1.42
N LYS A 134 -12.23 -4.30 -0.53
CA LYS A 134 -11.68 -5.46 0.15
C LYS A 134 -12.68 -6.60 0.22
N TYR A 135 -12.23 -7.80 -0.14
CA TYR A 135 -13.07 -8.98 -0.24
C TYR A 135 -13.03 -9.83 1.01
N ASP A 136 -14.20 -10.21 1.51
CA ASP A 136 -14.39 -11.20 2.56
C ASP A 136 -14.85 -12.53 1.96
N ALA A 137 -13.96 -13.50 1.95
CA ALA A 137 -14.22 -14.81 1.35
C ALA A 137 -15.29 -15.60 2.14
N ALA A 138 -15.31 -15.46 3.48
CA ALA A 138 -16.23 -16.20 4.33
C ALA A 138 -17.71 -15.85 4.07
N SER A 139 -18.00 -14.57 3.79
CA SER A 139 -19.36 -14.09 3.51
C SER A 139 -19.63 -13.86 2.01
N ASN A 140 -18.66 -14.12 1.14
CA ASN A 140 -18.67 -13.75 -0.28
C ASN A 140 -19.12 -12.30 -0.48
N THR A 141 -18.48 -11.37 0.22
CA THR A 141 -18.84 -9.95 0.21
C THR A 141 -17.64 -9.10 -0.17
N LEU A 142 -17.81 -8.24 -1.16
CA LEU A 142 -16.88 -7.19 -1.50
C LEU A 142 -17.34 -5.90 -0.81
N TYR A 143 -16.51 -5.35 0.07
CA TYR A 143 -16.71 -4.04 0.67
C TYR A 143 -16.04 -3.01 -0.22
N VAL A 144 -16.79 -1.97 -0.62
CA VAL A 144 -16.32 -0.93 -1.55
C VAL A 144 -16.57 0.43 -0.92
N VAL A 145 -15.56 1.29 -0.90
CA VAL A 145 -15.72 2.72 -0.59
C VAL A 145 -16.29 3.41 -1.82
N THR A 146 -17.30 4.25 -1.63
CA THR A 146 -17.96 4.99 -2.70
C THR A 146 -18.34 6.40 -2.25
N GLY A 147 -18.66 7.28 -3.18
CA GLY A 147 -18.97 8.68 -2.88
C GLY A 147 -17.72 9.52 -2.62
N GLY A 148 -17.88 10.60 -1.90
CA GLY A 148 -16.77 11.43 -1.46
C GLY A 148 -16.48 12.65 -2.33
N LYS A 149 -15.39 13.35 -1.99
CA LYS A 149 -15.02 14.65 -2.55
C LYS A 149 -14.75 14.63 -4.07
N ASP A 150 -14.22 13.50 -4.56
CA ASP A 150 -13.79 13.38 -5.97
C ASP A 150 -14.97 13.24 -6.95
N VAL A 151 -16.17 13.03 -6.39
CA VAL A 151 -17.44 13.04 -7.11
C VAL A 151 -18.44 14.07 -6.55
N ASP A 152 -17.91 15.14 -5.92
CA ASP A 152 -18.67 16.27 -5.37
C ASP A 152 -19.72 15.87 -4.31
N MET A 153 -19.56 14.73 -3.64
CA MET A 153 -20.42 14.29 -2.55
C MET A 153 -19.86 14.74 -1.20
N LYS A 154 -20.75 15.17 -0.30
CA LYS A 154 -20.39 15.59 1.07
C LYS A 154 -20.17 14.42 2.04
N THR A 155 -20.52 13.22 1.60
CA THR A 155 -20.45 11.98 2.38
C THR A 155 -19.82 10.89 1.53
N ALA A 156 -19.16 9.94 2.17
CA ALA A 156 -18.72 8.71 1.54
C ALA A 156 -19.47 7.52 2.16
N ASN A 157 -19.46 6.40 1.46
CA ASN A 157 -20.15 5.20 1.89
C ASN A 157 -19.21 4.00 1.92
N LEU A 158 -19.59 3.00 2.70
CA LEU A 158 -19.11 1.64 2.60
C LEU A 158 -20.26 0.79 2.03
N GLU A 159 -20.12 0.30 0.82
CA GLU A 159 -21.08 -0.60 0.19
C GLU A 159 -20.63 -2.05 0.36
N ALA A 160 -21.51 -2.91 0.85
CA ALA A 160 -21.33 -4.36 0.84
C ALA A 160 -22.02 -4.94 -0.39
N VAL A 161 -21.25 -5.61 -1.27
CA VAL A 161 -21.69 -6.05 -2.59
C VAL A 161 -21.47 -7.56 -2.76
N ASN A 162 -22.36 -8.25 -3.42
CA ASN A 162 -22.11 -9.59 -3.91
C ASN A 162 -21.23 -9.51 -5.16
N PRO A 163 -19.99 -10.01 -5.15
CA PRO A 163 -19.09 -9.85 -6.28
C PRO A 163 -19.43 -10.73 -7.51
N ASP A 164 -20.32 -11.71 -7.37
CA ASP A 164 -20.77 -12.55 -8.48
C ASP A 164 -21.90 -11.89 -9.27
N THR A 165 -22.79 -11.22 -8.55
CA THR A 165 -23.97 -10.62 -9.16
C THR A 165 -23.90 -9.10 -9.27
N GLY A 166 -23.03 -8.45 -8.51
CA GLY A 166 -22.96 -6.99 -8.40
C GLY A 166 -24.09 -6.39 -7.57
N ASP A 167 -24.91 -7.21 -6.90
CA ASP A 167 -26.03 -6.73 -6.10
C ASP A 167 -25.54 -6.18 -4.77
N ARG A 168 -26.00 -4.98 -4.40
CA ARG A 168 -25.70 -4.37 -3.12
C ARG A 168 -26.47 -5.07 -2.00
N LYS A 169 -25.74 -5.61 -1.02
CA LYS A 169 -26.27 -6.25 0.18
C LYS A 169 -26.60 -5.24 1.28
N ALA A 170 -25.75 -4.22 1.44
CA ALA A 170 -25.90 -3.20 2.48
C ALA A 170 -25.16 -1.91 2.12
N LEU A 171 -25.50 -0.82 2.79
CA LEU A 171 -24.89 0.50 2.66
C LEU A 171 -24.75 1.13 4.04
N LEU A 172 -23.55 1.63 4.35
CA LEU A 172 -23.26 2.46 5.50
C LEU A 172 -22.71 3.80 5.03
N THR A 173 -23.33 4.91 5.45
CA THR A 173 -22.88 6.27 5.09
C THR A 173 -22.08 6.88 6.24
N PHE A 174 -20.95 7.48 5.94
CA PHE A 174 -20.12 8.26 6.86
C PHE A 174 -20.32 9.76 6.63
N PRO A 175 -20.41 10.57 7.71
CA PRO A 175 -20.41 12.03 7.61
C PRO A 175 -18.96 12.55 7.38
N ASP A 176 -18.29 11.99 6.40
CA ASP A 176 -16.92 12.27 5.99
C ASP A 176 -16.89 12.14 4.47
N ASN A 177 -16.28 13.07 3.77
CA ASN A 177 -16.24 13.03 2.30
C ASN A 177 -14.89 12.58 1.74
N HIS A 178 -14.01 12.09 2.62
CA HIS A 178 -12.73 11.53 2.22
C HIS A 178 -12.47 10.28 3.08
N VAL A 179 -12.94 9.15 2.58
CA VAL A 179 -12.76 7.84 3.20
C VAL A 179 -11.81 7.04 2.33
N GLU A 180 -10.80 6.49 2.95
CA GLU A 180 -9.70 5.79 2.28
C GLU A 180 -9.68 4.30 2.66
N ALA A 181 -8.50 3.68 2.66
CA ALA A 181 -8.33 2.25 2.85
C ALA A 181 -8.97 1.68 4.12
N MET A 182 -9.33 0.42 4.02
CA MET A 182 -9.88 -0.39 5.10
C MET A 182 -9.04 -1.64 5.37
N ALA A 183 -9.09 -2.14 6.60
CA ALA A 183 -8.47 -3.39 6.99
C ALA A 183 -9.43 -4.26 7.79
N PHE A 184 -9.40 -5.56 7.52
CA PHE A 184 -9.99 -6.61 8.34
C PHE A 184 -9.28 -7.95 8.07
N VAL A 185 -9.47 -8.92 8.92
CA VAL A 185 -8.98 -10.28 8.75
C VAL A 185 -10.12 -11.27 8.85
N GLU A 186 -9.94 -12.46 8.32
CA GLU A 186 -10.90 -13.54 8.42
C GLU A 186 -11.14 -13.91 9.90
N GLY A 187 -12.41 -14.19 10.24
CA GLY A 187 -12.82 -14.55 11.60
C GLY A 187 -13.03 -13.37 12.56
N ASP A 188 -12.56 -12.17 12.26
CA ASP A 188 -12.88 -10.97 13.05
C ASP A 188 -14.06 -10.23 12.42
N PRO A 189 -15.15 -9.97 13.14
CA PRO A 189 -16.30 -9.24 12.58
C PRO A 189 -16.01 -7.75 12.35
N ARG A 190 -14.91 -7.23 12.87
CA ARG A 190 -14.56 -5.81 12.76
C ARG A 190 -13.91 -5.48 11.41
N LEU A 191 -14.28 -4.33 10.89
CA LEU A 191 -13.62 -3.66 9.78
C LEU A 191 -13.16 -2.30 10.28
N PHE A 192 -11.90 -1.98 10.05
CA PHE A 192 -11.28 -0.70 10.38
C PHE A 192 -11.16 0.12 9.11
N ILE A 193 -11.66 1.36 9.10
CA ILE A 193 -11.69 2.19 7.91
C ILE A 193 -11.30 3.63 8.24
N ASN A 194 -10.46 4.22 7.40
CA ASN A 194 -9.95 5.58 7.57
C ASN A 194 -11.00 6.61 7.15
N LEU A 195 -11.36 7.50 8.07
CA LEU A 195 -12.11 8.72 7.85
C LEU A 195 -11.10 9.87 7.75
N THR A 196 -10.56 10.05 6.56
CA THR A 196 -9.35 10.84 6.28
C THR A 196 -9.57 12.34 6.48
N GLN A 197 -10.75 12.87 6.09
CA GLN A 197 -11.08 14.29 6.27
C GLN A 197 -11.08 14.70 7.73
N THR A 198 -11.59 13.81 8.60
CA THR A 198 -11.72 14.11 10.04
C THR A 198 -10.60 13.55 10.89
N ASN A 199 -9.59 12.90 10.28
CA ASN A 199 -8.43 12.28 10.95
C ASN A 199 -8.86 11.26 12.00
N LYS A 200 -9.79 10.39 11.64
CA LYS A 200 -10.36 9.35 12.51
C LYS A 200 -10.30 7.98 11.84
N LEU A 201 -10.42 6.95 12.65
CA LEU A 201 -10.59 5.58 12.23
C LEU A 201 -11.94 5.08 12.76
N ALA A 202 -12.81 4.59 11.88
CA ALA A 202 -14.05 3.96 12.29
C ALA A 202 -13.86 2.44 12.41
N VAL A 203 -14.49 1.86 13.42
CA VAL A 203 -14.64 0.42 13.61
C VAL A 203 -16.07 0.06 13.24
N VAL A 204 -16.22 -0.77 12.21
CA VAL A 204 -17.52 -1.19 11.68
C VAL A 204 -17.69 -2.68 11.95
N ASP A 205 -18.87 -3.07 12.41
CA ASP A 205 -19.27 -4.47 12.45
C ASP A 205 -19.72 -4.88 11.03
N ARG A 206 -19.00 -5.81 10.42
CA ARG A 206 -19.22 -6.27 9.04
C ARG A 206 -20.55 -7.01 8.86
N ASN A 207 -21.02 -7.69 9.92
CA ASN A 207 -22.26 -8.48 9.87
C ASN A 207 -23.50 -7.60 9.88
N THR A 208 -23.44 -6.50 10.62
CA THR A 208 -24.58 -5.59 10.80
C THR A 208 -24.46 -4.27 10.04
N MET A 209 -23.28 -4.00 9.46
CA MET A 209 -22.93 -2.74 8.77
C MET A 209 -23.21 -1.51 9.68
N LYS A 210 -22.81 -1.61 10.94
CA LYS A 210 -22.95 -0.52 11.92
C LYS A 210 -21.60 -0.07 12.45
N VAL A 211 -21.45 1.23 12.64
CA VAL A 211 -20.28 1.79 13.32
C VAL A 211 -20.35 1.43 14.81
N LEU A 212 -19.34 0.72 15.30
CA LEU A 212 -19.18 0.36 16.70
C LEU A 212 -18.45 1.44 17.48
N LYS A 213 -17.41 2.01 16.91
CA LYS A 213 -16.53 3.01 17.49
C LYS A 213 -15.97 3.95 16.42
N VAL A 214 -15.56 5.13 16.85
CA VAL A 214 -14.76 6.06 16.04
C VAL A 214 -13.65 6.59 16.92
N TRP A 215 -12.40 6.40 16.49
CA TRP A 215 -11.21 6.78 17.23
C TRP A 215 -10.45 7.92 16.53
N PRO A 216 -9.92 8.91 17.25
CA PRO A 216 -8.98 9.86 16.67
C PRO A 216 -7.64 9.16 16.34
N VAL A 217 -6.89 9.71 15.40
CA VAL A 217 -5.57 9.20 14.99
C VAL A 217 -4.48 10.27 15.23
N PRO A 218 -4.24 10.70 16.50
CA PRO A 218 -3.16 11.64 16.80
C PRO A 218 -1.79 10.92 16.73
N PRO A 219 -0.67 11.68 16.57
CA PRO A 219 -0.62 13.14 16.37
C PRO A 219 -0.67 13.56 14.90
N ALA A 220 -0.83 12.61 13.97
CA ALA A 220 -0.80 12.86 12.53
C ALA A 220 -2.20 13.13 11.96
N GLN A 221 -2.21 13.59 10.71
CA GLN A 221 -3.42 13.91 9.93
C GLN A 221 -3.37 13.20 8.58
N GLN A 222 -4.51 13.20 7.86
CA GLN A 222 -4.65 12.53 6.57
C GLN A 222 -4.26 11.05 6.66
N ASN A 223 -4.88 10.35 7.62
CA ASN A 223 -4.78 8.90 7.73
C ASN A 223 -5.42 8.27 6.49
N ALA A 224 -4.59 7.65 5.67
CA ALA A 224 -4.99 7.12 4.37
C ALA A 224 -4.99 5.59 4.35
N MET A 225 -3.88 4.97 4.72
CA MET A 225 -3.74 3.52 4.63
C MET A 225 -3.80 2.88 6.02
N VAL A 226 -4.24 1.62 6.09
CA VAL A 226 -4.27 0.86 7.34
C VAL A 226 -4.00 -0.62 7.09
N ALA A 227 -3.12 -1.20 7.90
CA ALA A 227 -2.93 -2.65 8.00
C ALA A 227 -3.32 -3.14 9.39
N PHE A 228 -3.83 -4.36 9.49
CA PHE A 228 -4.27 -4.95 10.74
C PHE A 228 -3.49 -6.22 11.06
N ASP A 229 -2.80 -6.20 12.19
CA ASP A 229 -2.19 -7.36 12.82
C ASP A 229 -3.11 -7.84 13.94
N GLN A 230 -3.91 -8.87 13.63
CA GLN A 230 -4.82 -9.46 14.59
C GLN A 230 -4.05 -10.16 15.73
N GLY A 231 -2.93 -10.83 15.41
CA GLY A 231 -2.17 -11.60 16.37
C GLY A 231 -1.57 -10.77 17.50
N GLN A 232 -1.19 -9.54 17.17
CA GLN A 232 -0.63 -8.60 18.14
C GLN A 232 -1.63 -7.51 18.58
N HIS A 233 -2.88 -7.54 18.09
CA HIS A 233 -3.92 -6.55 18.35
C HIS A 233 -3.47 -5.12 17.96
N ARG A 234 -2.85 -4.96 16.77
CA ARG A 234 -2.32 -3.67 16.32
C ARG A 234 -2.86 -3.26 14.95
N LEU A 235 -3.09 -1.97 14.82
CA LEU A 235 -3.36 -1.30 13.56
C LEU A 235 -2.18 -0.41 13.23
N TYR A 236 -1.66 -0.56 12.02
CA TYR A 236 -0.62 0.32 11.46
C TYR A 236 -1.30 1.30 10.53
N VAL A 237 -1.57 2.50 11.03
CA VAL A 237 -2.27 3.56 10.28
C VAL A 237 -1.23 4.48 9.67
N VAL A 238 -1.18 4.54 8.34
CA VAL A 238 -0.25 5.43 7.64
C VAL A 238 -0.93 6.75 7.33
N CYS A 239 -0.30 7.82 7.82
CA CYS A 239 -0.77 9.19 7.69
C CYS A 239 0.14 9.98 6.75
N ARG A 240 -0.43 10.93 5.99
CA ARG A 240 0.31 11.74 5.00
C ARG A 240 0.84 13.06 5.56
N GLN A 241 0.34 13.53 6.73
CA GLN A 241 0.73 14.83 7.32
C GLN A 241 0.93 14.76 8.85
N PRO A 242 2.22 14.74 9.32
CA PRO A 242 3.41 14.40 8.57
C PRO A 242 3.35 12.94 8.11
N GLY A 243 4.26 12.52 7.20
CA GLY A 243 4.40 11.11 6.84
C GLY A 243 4.75 10.29 8.08
N MET A 244 3.81 9.44 8.52
CA MET A 244 3.93 8.74 9.80
C MET A 244 3.13 7.45 9.81
N VAL A 245 3.69 6.40 10.40
CA VAL A 245 2.91 5.25 10.86
C VAL A 245 2.48 5.54 12.30
N VAL A 246 1.18 5.56 12.54
CA VAL A 246 0.58 5.60 13.88
C VAL A 246 0.17 4.18 14.25
N VAL A 247 0.72 3.66 15.33
CA VAL A 247 0.38 2.33 15.83
C VAL A 247 -0.72 2.45 16.87
N MET A 248 -1.83 1.75 16.63
CA MET A 248 -2.99 1.79 17.52
C MET A 248 -3.32 0.38 18.04
N ASN A 249 -3.77 0.30 19.27
CA ASN A 249 -4.37 -0.93 19.78
C ASN A 249 -5.75 -1.14 19.15
N SER A 250 -5.96 -2.30 18.51
CA SER A 250 -7.18 -2.60 17.74
C SER A 250 -8.44 -2.84 18.58
N ASP A 251 -8.31 -2.97 19.90
CA ASP A 251 -9.44 -3.21 20.80
C ASP A 251 -9.90 -1.91 21.49
N THR A 252 -8.94 -1.04 21.77
CA THR A 252 -9.20 0.20 22.56
C THR A 252 -9.13 1.47 21.74
N GLY A 253 -8.42 1.47 20.58
CA GLY A 253 -8.12 2.66 19.80
C GLY A 253 -7.02 3.54 20.38
N ALA A 254 -6.36 3.11 21.46
CA ALA A 254 -5.25 3.84 22.03
C ALA A 254 -4.04 3.85 21.07
N VAL A 255 -3.45 5.02 20.85
CA VAL A 255 -2.17 5.15 20.19
C VAL A 255 -1.09 4.63 21.12
N VAL A 256 -0.31 3.65 20.69
CA VAL A 256 0.75 3.01 21.48
C VAL A 256 2.15 3.33 20.96
N GLY A 257 2.27 3.74 19.71
CA GLY A 257 3.55 4.11 19.11
C GLY A 257 3.38 4.93 17.84
N THR A 258 4.48 5.56 17.42
CA THR A 258 4.56 6.28 16.14
C THR A 258 5.95 6.11 15.53
N GLN A 259 6.02 6.14 14.19
CA GLN A 259 7.29 6.10 13.46
C GLN A 259 7.20 6.97 12.21
N PRO A 260 8.20 7.80 11.91
CA PRO A 260 8.25 8.52 10.63
C PRO A 260 8.11 7.57 9.44
N ALA A 261 7.34 7.99 8.44
CA ALA A 261 7.07 7.22 7.23
C ALA A 261 7.28 8.08 5.98
N PRO A 262 7.39 7.45 4.80
CA PRO A 262 7.43 8.19 3.54
C PRO A 262 6.22 9.10 3.36
N LEU A 263 6.45 10.24 2.70
CA LEU A 263 5.37 11.13 2.28
C LEU A 263 4.62 10.54 1.08
N ARG A 264 3.35 10.94 0.94
CA ARG A 264 2.51 10.54 -0.18
C ARG A 264 2.37 9.01 -0.31
N ALA A 265 2.34 8.32 0.82
CA ALA A 265 2.04 6.89 0.83
C ALA A 265 0.58 6.66 0.42
N ASP A 266 0.38 5.67 -0.45
CA ASP A 266 -0.92 5.28 -1.01
C ASP A 266 -1.16 3.77 -0.87
N GLU A 267 -0.25 3.10 -0.18
CA GLU A 267 -0.34 1.68 0.13
C GLU A 267 0.44 1.36 1.41
N VAL A 268 0.02 0.32 2.09
CA VAL A 268 0.75 -0.32 3.19
C VAL A 268 0.59 -1.82 3.09
N GLN A 269 1.69 -2.53 3.10
CA GLN A 269 1.71 -3.99 3.04
C GLN A 269 2.30 -4.55 4.31
N TYR A 270 1.56 -5.44 4.98
CA TYR A 270 1.99 -6.11 6.21
C TYR A 270 2.19 -7.60 5.96
N ASP A 271 3.36 -8.09 6.31
CA ASP A 271 3.69 -9.51 6.31
C ASP A 271 3.84 -10.00 7.75
N ALA A 272 2.82 -10.68 8.24
CA ALA A 272 2.82 -11.24 9.60
C ALA A 272 3.87 -12.34 9.77
N SER A 273 4.25 -13.06 8.70
CA SER A 273 5.20 -14.17 8.78
C SER A 273 6.63 -13.72 9.04
N SER A 274 6.99 -12.56 8.51
CA SER A 274 8.32 -11.94 8.68
C SER A 274 8.32 -10.79 9.69
N HIS A 275 7.17 -10.45 10.28
CA HIS A 275 6.98 -9.27 11.11
C HIS A 275 7.48 -7.99 10.44
N ARG A 276 7.07 -7.76 9.19
CA ARG A 276 7.50 -6.60 8.40
C ARG A 276 6.34 -5.80 7.86
N LEU A 277 6.51 -4.47 7.93
CA LEU A 277 5.62 -3.51 7.32
C LEU A 277 6.36 -2.77 6.20
N TYR A 278 5.77 -2.72 5.02
CA TYR A 278 6.30 -2.05 3.84
C TYR A 278 5.41 -0.86 3.51
N VAL A 279 6.00 0.33 3.45
CA VAL A 279 5.28 1.57 3.17
C VAL A 279 5.95 2.27 1.98
N PRO A 280 5.45 2.07 0.76
CA PRO A 280 5.93 2.82 -0.40
C PRO A 280 5.46 4.28 -0.33
N GLY A 281 6.31 5.21 -0.74
CA GLY A 281 6.00 6.64 -0.73
C GLY A 281 6.34 7.35 -2.02
N GLY A 282 5.42 8.21 -2.45
CA GLY A 282 5.52 8.96 -3.69
C GLY A 282 6.69 9.95 -3.77
N GLU A 283 7.44 10.15 -2.69
CA GLU A 283 8.65 10.96 -2.68
C GLU A 283 9.90 10.22 -3.20
N GLY A 284 9.81 8.91 -3.46
CA GLY A 284 10.87 8.14 -4.11
C GLY A 284 11.62 7.16 -3.21
N TYR A 285 11.05 6.80 -2.05
CA TYR A 285 11.55 5.68 -1.27
C TYR A 285 10.44 4.88 -0.62
N MET A 286 10.73 3.64 -0.27
CA MET A 286 9.89 2.75 0.53
C MET A 286 10.54 2.55 1.90
N GLY A 287 9.78 2.73 2.98
CA GLY A 287 10.18 2.37 4.33
C GLY A 287 9.85 0.90 4.61
N ILE A 288 10.81 0.16 5.18
CA ILE A 288 10.59 -1.20 5.68
C ILE A 288 10.79 -1.17 7.18
N TYR A 289 9.79 -1.65 7.93
CA TYR A 289 9.79 -1.58 9.38
C TYR A 289 9.69 -2.98 10.00
N ASP A 290 10.39 -3.17 11.11
CA ASP A 290 10.24 -4.32 12.00
C ASP A 290 9.04 -4.09 12.92
N THR A 291 8.14 -5.05 12.97
CA THR A 291 6.94 -5.06 13.82
C THR A 291 7.00 -6.15 14.89
N SER A 292 8.15 -6.79 15.13
CA SER A 292 8.31 -7.82 16.17
C SER A 292 8.06 -7.28 17.58
N ASP A 293 8.42 -6.00 17.83
CA ASP A 293 7.91 -5.21 18.95
C ASP A 293 6.91 -4.19 18.39
N PRO A 294 5.60 -4.51 18.42
CA PRO A 294 4.61 -3.74 17.69
C PRO A 294 4.40 -2.33 18.23
N ASP A 295 4.73 -2.08 19.50
CA ASP A 295 4.59 -0.76 20.12
C ASP A 295 5.80 0.15 19.81
N HIS A 296 6.92 -0.45 19.39
CA HIS A 296 8.16 0.27 19.09
C HIS A 296 8.70 -0.13 17.71
N LEU A 297 7.95 0.25 16.66
CA LEU A 297 8.39 0.02 15.29
C LEU A 297 9.82 0.53 15.06
N LYS A 298 10.62 -0.28 14.36
CA LYS A 298 11.97 0.11 13.96
C LYS A 298 12.06 0.20 12.45
N LEU A 299 12.51 1.35 11.94
CA LEU A 299 12.87 1.45 10.54
C LEU A 299 14.10 0.57 10.29
N LEU A 300 13.92 -0.51 9.52
CA LEU A 300 15.01 -1.41 9.12
C LEU A 300 15.76 -0.84 7.92
N GLU A 301 15.02 -0.33 6.95
CA GLU A 301 15.60 0.07 5.68
C GLU A 301 14.78 1.17 5.00
N LYS A 302 15.49 2.09 4.33
CA LYS A 302 14.93 3.01 3.32
C LYS A 302 15.38 2.54 1.95
N VAL A 303 14.48 1.93 1.21
CA VAL A 303 14.75 1.44 -0.15
C VAL A 303 14.47 2.56 -1.13
N THR A 304 15.49 3.00 -1.86
CA THR A 304 15.28 3.97 -2.96
C THR A 304 14.43 3.32 -4.04
N THR A 305 13.37 4.01 -4.43
CA THR A 305 12.44 3.59 -5.50
C THR A 305 12.47 4.62 -6.64
N ALA A 306 11.35 5.23 -6.94
CA ALA A 306 11.24 6.35 -7.88
C ALA A 306 10.18 7.33 -7.36
N PRO A 307 10.29 8.64 -7.64
CA PRO A 307 9.19 9.56 -7.39
C PRO A 307 7.90 9.05 -8.06
N GLY A 308 6.80 9.05 -7.30
CA GLY A 308 5.53 8.48 -7.74
C GLY A 308 5.33 6.98 -7.44
N ALA A 309 6.33 6.27 -6.88
CA ALA A 309 6.19 4.87 -6.46
C ALA A 309 5.44 4.77 -5.11
N LYS A 310 4.13 4.97 -5.12
CA LYS A 310 3.30 5.07 -3.91
C LYS A 310 2.36 3.87 -3.71
N THR A 311 2.03 3.16 -4.78
CA THR A 311 1.12 2.00 -4.79
C THR A 311 1.90 0.71 -4.98
N GLY A 312 1.52 -0.36 -4.28
CA GLY A 312 2.24 -1.62 -4.35
C GLY A 312 1.46 -2.84 -3.90
N LEU A 313 1.99 -4.01 -4.21
CA LEU A 313 1.44 -5.30 -3.80
C LEU A 313 2.55 -6.26 -3.38
N LEU A 314 2.49 -6.71 -2.13
CA LEU A 314 3.38 -7.74 -1.60
C LEU A 314 2.74 -9.12 -1.74
N LEU A 315 3.51 -10.06 -2.26
CA LEU A 315 3.14 -11.47 -2.39
C LEU A 315 4.16 -12.35 -1.65
N PRO A 316 4.03 -12.53 -0.32
CA PRO A 316 5.00 -13.27 0.47
C PRO A 316 5.21 -14.70 -0.04
N GLY A 317 4.14 -15.39 -0.47
CA GLY A 317 4.18 -16.77 -0.94
C GLY A 317 5.04 -17.02 -2.19
N ILE A 318 5.40 -15.98 -2.91
CA ILE A 318 6.32 -16.04 -4.07
C ILE A 318 7.51 -15.09 -3.93
N HIS A 319 7.70 -14.51 -2.74
CA HIS A 319 8.79 -13.58 -2.44
C HIS A 319 8.88 -12.39 -3.42
N ARG A 320 7.74 -11.75 -3.71
CA ARG A 320 7.68 -10.62 -4.65
C ARG A 320 6.96 -9.42 -4.04
N LEU A 321 7.49 -8.25 -4.35
CA LEU A 321 6.84 -6.96 -4.13
C LEU A 321 6.82 -6.22 -5.47
N PHE A 322 5.66 -5.75 -5.85
CA PHE A 322 5.45 -4.91 -7.04
C PHE A 322 5.15 -3.49 -6.61
N LEU A 323 5.73 -2.51 -7.30
CA LEU A 323 5.40 -1.09 -7.11
C LEU A 323 5.05 -0.47 -8.47
N ALA A 324 3.96 0.28 -8.53
CA ALA A 324 3.62 1.12 -9.66
C ALA A 324 4.23 2.51 -9.44
N VAL A 325 4.92 3.02 -10.45
CA VAL A 325 5.47 4.37 -10.50
C VAL A 325 4.53 5.21 -11.32
N SER A 326 3.73 6.02 -10.65
CA SER A 326 2.85 7.01 -11.28
C SER A 326 3.66 8.21 -11.76
N PRO A 327 3.54 8.62 -13.02
CA PRO A 327 4.19 9.84 -13.51
C PRO A 327 3.76 11.09 -12.76
N GLY A 328 2.45 11.27 -12.60
CA GLY A 328 1.85 12.38 -11.87
C GLY A 328 2.50 13.72 -12.17
N GLU A 329 2.59 14.56 -11.18
CA GLU A 329 3.29 15.86 -11.29
C GLU A 329 4.81 15.73 -11.43
N SER A 330 5.40 14.62 -11.00
CA SER A 330 6.86 14.38 -11.04
C SER A 330 7.40 14.18 -12.45
N LYS A 331 6.53 13.96 -13.44
CA LYS A 331 6.88 13.65 -14.85
C LYS A 331 7.86 12.47 -14.97
N THR A 332 7.88 11.60 -14.00
CA THR A 332 8.66 10.36 -14.02
C THR A 332 8.08 9.44 -15.10
N VAL A 333 8.91 8.61 -15.72
CA VAL A 333 8.42 7.61 -16.66
C VAL A 333 7.59 6.58 -15.90
N ALA A 334 6.36 6.34 -16.37
CA ALA A 334 5.49 5.32 -15.82
C ALA A 334 6.15 3.94 -15.91
N LYS A 335 6.15 3.17 -14.84
CA LYS A 335 6.74 1.83 -14.83
C LYS A 335 6.24 0.97 -13.69
N VAL A 336 6.40 -0.33 -13.83
CA VAL A 336 6.24 -1.30 -12.76
C VAL A 336 7.61 -1.80 -12.34
N LEU A 337 7.91 -1.65 -11.05
CA LEU A 337 9.11 -2.19 -10.41
C LEU A 337 8.77 -3.50 -9.72
N THR A 338 9.59 -4.53 -9.94
CA THR A 338 9.45 -5.83 -9.28
C THR A 338 10.67 -6.06 -8.39
N TYR A 339 10.41 -6.30 -7.12
CA TYR A 339 11.44 -6.64 -6.14
C TYR A 339 11.30 -8.09 -5.71
N GLU A 340 12.43 -8.73 -5.50
CA GLU A 340 12.53 -9.96 -4.71
C GLU A 340 12.60 -9.57 -3.24
N VAL A 341 11.79 -10.23 -2.41
CA VAL A 341 11.77 -10.09 -0.94
C VAL A 341 12.49 -11.27 -0.34
N LYS A 342 13.41 -11.01 0.63
CA LYS A 342 14.24 -12.05 1.29
C LYS A 342 13.67 -12.43 2.64
#